data_b217ebb610e54449e72d54a394ae7704
#
_entry.id   b217ebb610e54449e72d54a394ae7704
#
_cell.length_a   1.000
_cell.length_b   1.000
_cell.length_c   1.000
_cell.angle_alpha   90.00
_cell.angle_beta   90.00
_cell.angle_gamma   90.00
#
_symmetry.space_group_name_H-M   'P 1'
#
loop_
_entity.id
_entity.type
_entity.pdbx_description
1 polymer ?
#
loop_
_entity_poly.entity_id
_entity_poly.type
_entity_poly.pdbx_seq_one_letter_code
_entity_poly.pdbx_strand_id
1 'polypeptide(L)'
;MTLYFAYGSNMQRAAMQARCPSARAMGAARLDNHRFFIGVDGWGSVKPAPGETVYGVLWRLTPRDLAALHSYELLHKGLYDVRYLPVRHGRRMVLAMIYLLRRRAAGRPKPGYAEMCAAAARSWKLPERHARAIERWSTSRWTGSRVIGCEVSGSGDLT
;
A
#
# COMPACT_ATOMS: atom_id res chain seq x y z
N MET A 1 -18.16 -0.73 15.28
CA MET A 1 -17.78 -1.06 13.88
C MET A 1 -16.79 -0.04 13.37
N THR A 2 -15.69 -0.49 12.82
CA THR A 2 -14.62 0.36 12.29
C THR A 2 -14.67 0.36 10.78
N LEU A 3 -14.60 1.54 10.15
CA LEU A 3 -14.36 1.66 8.72
C LEU A 3 -12.87 1.63 8.46
N TYR A 4 -12.47 0.82 7.50
CA TYR A 4 -11.07 0.62 7.13
C TYR A 4 -10.88 0.86 5.63
N PHE A 5 -9.92 1.71 5.30
CA PHE A 5 -9.54 2.01 3.91
C PHE A 5 -8.32 1.19 3.51
N ALA A 6 -8.53 0.25 2.61
CA ALA A 6 -7.48 -0.60 2.04
C ALA A 6 -7.06 -0.06 0.67
N TYR A 7 -5.78 0.20 0.51
CA TYR A 7 -5.18 0.70 -0.74
C TYR A 7 -4.13 -0.23 -1.33
N GLY A 8 -3.79 -1.30 -0.63
CA GLY A 8 -2.79 -2.30 -1.02
C GLY A 8 -3.36 -3.71 -1.11
N SER A 9 -2.66 -4.69 -0.53
CA SER A 9 -3.04 -6.10 -0.61
C SER A 9 -4.41 -6.43 -0.01
N ASN A 10 -4.86 -5.65 0.97
CA ASN A 10 -6.16 -5.85 1.60
C ASN A 10 -7.35 -5.38 0.74
N MET A 11 -7.10 -4.88 -0.45
CA MET A 11 -8.14 -4.75 -1.47
C MET A 11 -8.59 -6.12 -2.02
N GLN A 12 -7.75 -7.14 -1.94
CA GLN A 12 -8.07 -8.50 -2.40
C GLN A 12 -9.19 -9.12 -1.56
N ARG A 13 -10.29 -9.50 -2.21
CA ARG A 13 -11.45 -10.09 -1.52
C ARG A 13 -11.09 -11.37 -0.78
N ALA A 14 -10.42 -12.30 -1.46
CA ALA A 14 -10.04 -13.58 -0.88
C ALA A 14 -9.11 -13.41 0.33
N ALA A 15 -8.14 -12.51 0.23
CA ALA A 15 -7.21 -12.22 1.33
C ALA A 15 -7.94 -11.62 2.54
N MET A 16 -8.83 -10.65 2.31
CA MET A 16 -9.61 -10.06 3.40
C MET A 16 -10.58 -11.05 4.04
N GLN A 17 -11.23 -11.88 3.24
CA GLN A 17 -12.12 -12.90 3.77
C GLN A 17 -11.39 -13.92 4.65
N ALA A 18 -10.16 -14.27 4.29
CA ALA A 18 -9.33 -15.18 5.09
C ALA A 18 -8.88 -14.54 6.42
N ARG A 19 -8.49 -13.26 6.38
CA ARG A 19 -8.01 -12.53 7.56
C ARG A 19 -9.11 -12.04 8.47
N CYS A 20 -10.20 -11.58 7.88
CA CYS A 20 -11.31 -10.89 8.54
C CYS A 20 -12.63 -11.48 8.03
N PRO A 21 -13.02 -12.68 8.49
CA PRO A 21 -14.20 -13.37 7.93
C PRO A 21 -15.52 -12.60 8.05
N SER A 22 -15.63 -11.71 9.04
CA SER A 22 -16.84 -10.90 9.27
C SER A 22 -16.78 -9.53 8.60
N ALA A 23 -15.67 -9.19 7.94
CA ALA A 23 -15.53 -7.91 7.25
C ALA A 23 -16.51 -7.83 6.07
N ARG A 24 -17.09 -6.64 5.90
CA ARG A 24 -18.00 -6.37 4.78
C ARG A 24 -17.43 -5.28 3.89
N ALA A 25 -17.36 -5.57 2.60
CA ALA A 25 -16.94 -4.60 1.61
C ALA A 25 -18.02 -3.52 1.44
N MET A 26 -17.61 -2.26 1.59
CA MET A 26 -18.45 -1.09 1.32
C MET A 26 -18.27 -0.58 -0.11
N GLY A 27 -17.22 -1.04 -0.81
CA GLY A 27 -16.92 -0.68 -2.18
C GLY A 27 -15.79 0.33 -2.32
N ALA A 28 -15.66 0.85 -3.54
CA ALA A 28 -14.62 1.81 -3.88
C ALA A 28 -14.70 3.10 -3.06
N ALA A 29 -13.54 3.59 -2.68
CA ALA A 29 -13.38 4.87 -1.99
C ALA A 29 -12.09 5.55 -2.44
N ARG A 30 -11.90 6.81 -2.06
CA ARG A 30 -10.69 7.54 -2.42
C ARG A 30 -10.19 8.41 -1.27
N LEU A 31 -8.89 8.52 -1.19
CA LEU A 31 -8.17 9.39 -0.28
C LEU A 31 -7.55 10.52 -1.10
N ASP A 32 -8.11 11.72 -0.99
CA ASP A 32 -7.64 12.90 -1.72
C ASP A 32 -6.36 13.44 -1.09
N ASN A 33 -5.55 14.13 -1.91
CA ASN A 33 -4.29 14.77 -1.53
C ASN A 33 -3.26 13.80 -0.95
N HIS A 34 -3.22 12.59 -1.49
CA HIS A 34 -2.25 11.56 -1.14
C HIS A 34 -1.76 10.84 -2.39
N ARG A 35 -0.59 10.21 -2.24
CA ARG A 35 0.07 9.40 -3.26
C ARG A 35 0.43 8.04 -2.70
N PHE A 36 0.21 7.00 -3.49
CA PHE A 36 0.71 5.66 -3.22
C PHE A 36 2.22 5.60 -3.47
N PHE A 37 2.94 4.88 -2.60
CA PHE A 37 4.35 4.56 -2.81
C PHE A 37 4.68 3.20 -2.20
N ILE A 38 5.81 2.63 -2.62
CA ILE A 38 6.40 1.45 -1.99
C ILE A 38 7.53 1.92 -1.08
N GLY A 39 7.46 1.50 0.17
CA GLY A 39 8.50 1.81 1.16
C GLY A 39 9.71 0.89 1.09
N VAL A 40 10.73 1.21 1.86
CA VAL A 40 11.99 0.43 1.92
C VAL A 40 11.77 -1.03 2.33
N ASP A 41 10.72 -1.31 3.06
CA ASP A 41 10.35 -2.66 3.49
C ASP A 41 9.67 -3.48 2.38
N GLY A 42 9.41 -2.89 1.23
CA GLY A 42 8.81 -3.55 0.07
C GLY A 42 7.29 -3.57 0.05
N TRP A 43 6.63 -2.92 0.99
CA TRP A 43 5.18 -2.85 1.12
C TRP A 43 4.65 -1.47 0.73
N GLY A 44 3.37 -1.41 0.37
CA GLY A 44 2.71 -0.17 0.02
C GLY A 44 2.39 0.73 1.22
N SER A 45 2.40 2.02 0.97
CA SER A 45 1.91 3.05 1.87
C SER A 45 1.38 4.23 1.07
N VAL A 46 0.92 5.24 1.76
CA VAL A 46 0.50 6.50 1.15
C VAL A 46 1.14 7.66 1.92
N LYS A 47 1.32 8.76 1.23
CA LYS A 47 1.88 9.99 1.81
C LYS A 47 1.16 11.21 1.26
N PRO A 48 1.18 12.35 1.98
CA PRO A 48 0.59 13.58 1.49
C PRO A 48 1.19 13.99 0.13
N ALA A 49 0.31 14.31 -0.80
CA ALA A 49 0.66 14.81 -2.13
C ALA A 49 -0.49 15.67 -2.65
N PRO A 50 -0.41 17.01 -2.53
CA PRO A 50 -1.49 17.91 -2.94
C PRO A 50 -1.93 17.67 -4.39
N GLY A 51 -3.23 17.57 -4.61
CA GLY A 51 -3.83 17.38 -5.94
C GLY A 51 -3.82 15.93 -6.45
N GLU A 52 -3.19 15.00 -5.76
CA GLU A 52 -3.20 13.58 -6.12
C GLU A 52 -4.22 12.79 -5.30
N THR A 53 -4.63 11.64 -5.82
CA THR A 53 -5.67 10.81 -5.21
C THR A 53 -5.22 9.36 -5.17
N VAL A 54 -5.40 8.72 -4.02
CA VAL A 54 -5.27 7.27 -3.85
C VAL A 54 -6.66 6.65 -3.86
N TYR A 55 -6.87 5.68 -4.73
CA TYR A 55 -8.11 4.90 -4.75
C TYR A 55 -7.91 3.60 -3.97
N GLY A 56 -8.97 3.13 -3.37
CA GLY A 56 -8.96 1.92 -2.58
C GLY A 56 -10.35 1.40 -2.31
N VAL A 57 -10.43 0.53 -1.33
CA VAL A 57 -11.68 -0.15 -0.94
C VAL A 57 -11.96 0.13 0.52
N LEU A 58 -13.20 0.51 0.80
CA LEU A 58 -13.68 0.71 2.16
C LEU A 58 -14.29 -0.59 2.68
N TRP A 59 -13.86 -1.00 3.85
CA TRP A 59 -14.35 -2.18 4.57
C TRP A 59 -14.97 -1.77 5.90
N ARG A 60 -15.99 -2.50 6.31
CA ARG A 60 -16.54 -2.42 7.67
C ARG A 60 -16.04 -3.61 8.47
N LEU A 61 -15.35 -3.34 9.58
CA LEU A 61 -14.74 -4.35 10.44
C LEU A 61 -15.48 -4.48 11.76
N THR A 62 -15.63 -5.72 12.23
CA THR A 62 -15.97 -6.00 13.61
C THR A 62 -14.76 -5.79 14.53
N PRO A 63 -14.94 -5.65 15.86
CA PRO A 63 -13.79 -5.60 16.77
C PRO A 63 -12.84 -6.81 16.65
N ARG A 64 -13.39 -7.99 16.38
CA ARG A 64 -12.60 -9.21 16.17
C ARG A 64 -11.77 -9.16 14.89
N ASP A 65 -12.37 -8.69 13.79
CA ASP A 65 -11.66 -8.49 12.54
C ASP A 65 -10.56 -7.45 12.69
N LEU A 66 -10.82 -6.38 13.43
CA LEU A 66 -9.84 -5.34 13.69
C LEU A 66 -8.62 -5.89 14.43
N ALA A 67 -8.82 -6.71 15.45
CA ALA A 67 -7.74 -7.36 16.19
C ALA A 67 -6.91 -8.28 15.28
N ALA A 68 -7.58 -9.08 14.44
CA ALA A 68 -6.92 -9.96 13.49
C ALA A 68 -6.10 -9.17 12.46
N LEU A 69 -6.64 -8.06 11.95
CA LEU A 69 -5.96 -7.21 10.99
C LEU A 69 -4.75 -6.51 11.60
N HIS A 70 -4.84 -6.00 12.81
CA HIS A 70 -3.72 -5.42 13.53
C HIS A 70 -2.58 -6.43 13.71
N SER A 71 -2.92 -7.67 14.01
CA SER A 71 -1.95 -8.76 14.13
C SER A 71 -1.28 -9.05 12.79
N TYR A 72 -2.06 -9.11 11.72
CA TYR A 72 -1.56 -9.32 10.36
C TYR A 72 -0.62 -8.19 9.91
N GLU A 73 -1.00 -6.94 10.13
CA GLU A 73 -0.20 -5.76 9.76
C GLU A 73 1.02 -5.54 10.65
N LEU A 74 1.23 -6.43 11.61
CA LEU A 74 2.42 -6.43 12.45
C LEU A 74 2.64 -5.10 13.20
N LEU A 75 1.57 -4.51 13.72
CA LEU A 75 1.67 -3.27 14.50
C LEU A 75 2.64 -3.42 15.68
N HIS A 76 2.65 -4.59 16.30
CA HIS A 76 3.56 -4.89 17.42
C HIS A 76 5.05 -4.88 17.03
N LYS A 77 5.37 -5.05 15.74
CA LYS A 77 6.75 -4.94 15.23
C LYS A 77 7.12 -3.51 14.81
N GLY A 78 6.19 -2.57 14.95
CA GLY A 78 6.44 -1.17 14.65
C GLY A 78 6.62 -0.85 13.17
N LEU A 79 6.13 -1.70 12.25
CA LEU A 79 6.22 -1.47 10.81
C LEU A 79 5.23 -0.42 10.34
N TYR A 80 4.00 -0.47 10.84
CA TYR A 80 2.92 0.43 10.50
C TYR A 80 2.42 1.23 11.70
N ASP A 81 1.95 2.44 11.41
CA ASP A 81 1.12 3.24 12.32
C ASP A 81 -0.33 3.19 11.86
N VAL A 82 -1.25 3.31 12.80
CA VAL A 82 -2.67 3.47 12.53
C VAL A 82 -3.01 4.96 12.54
N ARG A 83 -3.73 5.40 11.53
CA ARG A 83 -4.29 6.76 11.43
C ARG A 83 -5.76 6.67 11.06
N TYR A 84 -6.49 7.73 11.36
CA TYR A 84 -7.86 7.93 10.91
C TYR A 84 -7.89 9.15 10.01
N LEU A 85 -8.27 8.94 8.77
CA LEU A 85 -8.28 9.99 7.75
C LEU A 85 -9.66 10.07 7.09
N PRO A 86 -10.06 11.27 6.64
CA PRO A 86 -11.29 11.41 5.86
C PRO A 86 -11.10 10.81 4.48
N VAL A 87 -11.94 9.86 4.12
CA VAL A 87 -12.00 9.28 2.78
C VAL A 87 -13.36 9.55 2.16
N ARG A 88 -13.39 9.68 0.85
CA ARG A 88 -14.64 9.87 0.11
C ARG A 88 -15.18 8.53 -0.34
N HIS A 89 -16.39 8.23 0.10
CA HIS A 89 -17.16 7.06 -0.32
C HIS A 89 -18.46 7.52 -0.95
N GLY A 90 -18.56 7.42 -2.27
CA GLY A 90 -19.64 8.03 -3.02
C GLY A 90 -19.64 9.55 -2.83
N ARG A 91 -20.75 10.09 -2.34
CA ARG A 91 -20.91 11.54 -2.06
C ARG A 91 -20.55 11.91 -0.63
N ARG A 92 -20.22 10.95 0.22
CA ARG A 92 -19.95 11.17 1.65
C ARG A 92 -18.48 11.15 1.95
N MET A 93 -18.08 12.01 2.88
CA MET A 93 -16.81 11.91 3.57
C MET A 93 -17.01 11.09 4.83
N VAL A 94 -16.19 10.07 5.02
CA VAL A 94 -16.22 9.21 6.22
C VAL A 94 -14.82 9.13 6.81
N LEU A 95 -14.76 9.04 8.13
CA LEU A 95 -13.50 8.83 8.82
C LEU A 95 -13.17 7.34 8.78
N ALA A 96 -12.06 6.99 8.17
CA ALA A 96 -11.63 5.61 8.03
C ALA A 96 -10.24 5.39 8.62
N MET A 97 -10.07 4.23 9.23
CA MET A 97 -8.77 3.75 9.68
C MET A 97 -7.91 3.40 8.48
N ILE A 98 -6.63 3.73 8.56
CA ILE A 98 -5.64 3.43 7.54
C ILE A 98 -4.32 3.05 8.20
N TYR A 99 -3.59 2.10 7.60
CA TYR A 99 -2.24 1.74 8.02
C TYR A 99 -1.23 2.50 7.18
N LEU A 100 -0.26 3.13 7.82
CA LEU A 100 0.81 3.87 7.18
C LEU A 100 2.16 3.33 7.63
N LEU A 101 3.07 3.09 6.69
CA LEU A 101 4.44 2.72 7.03
C LEU A 101 5.09 3.85 7.85
N ARG A 102 5.80 3.48 8.90
CA ARG A 102 6.59 4.43 9.69
C ARG A 102 7.74 5.00 8.89
N ARG A 103 8.39 4.18 8.09
CA ARG A 103 9.46 4.61 7.18
C ARG A 103 8.85 5.13 5.88
N ARG A 104 9.12 6.38 5.57
CA ARG A 104 8.55 7.06 4.40
C ARG A 104 9.45 7.05 3.17
N ALA A 105 10.68 6.54 3.28
CA ALA A 105 11.58 6.41 2.14
C ALA A 105 11.06 5.35 1.16
N ALA A 106 11.18 5.66 -0.13
CA ALA A 106 10.76 4.74 -1.18
C ALA A 106 11.77 3.59 -1.36
N GLY A 107 11.27 2.42 -1.74
CA GLY A 107 12.04 1.23 -1.98
C GLY A 107 11.48 0.40 -3.13
N ARG A 108 11.95 -0.82 -3.24
CA ARG A 108 11.46 -1.79 -4.24
C ARG A 108 10.34 -2.63 -3.64
N PRO A 109 9.30 -2.93 -4.43
CA PRO A 109 8.24 -3.83 -3.97
C PRO A 109 8.78 -5.25 -3.77
N LYS A 110 8.20 -5.97 -2.82
CA LYS A 110 8.36 -7.42 -2.74
C LYS A 110 7.91 -8.04 -4.07
N PRO A 111 8.57 -9.13 -4.54
CA PRO A 111 8.19 -9.78 -5.80
C PRO A 111 6.69 -10.08 -5.88
N GLY A 112 6.03 -9.63 -6.95
CA GLY A 112 4.61 -9.84 -7.20
C GLY A 112 3.65 -8.94 -6.41
N TYR A 113 4.13 -8.16 -5.45
CA TYR A 113 3.25 -7.34 -4.60
C TYR A 113 2.55 -6.21 -5.38
N ALA A 114 3.28 -5.46 -6.17
CA ALA A 114 2.70 -4.36 -6.95
C ALA A 114 1.70 -4.87 -7.99
N GLU A 115 2.01 -5.96 -8.67
CA GLU A 115 1.11 -6.61 -9.63
C GLU A 115 -0.17 -7.10 -8.95
N MET A 116 -0.05 -7.69 -7.78
CA MET A 116 -1.20 -8.13 -6.99
C MET A 116 -2.09 -6.95 -6.58
N CYS A 117 -1.51 -5.86 -6.10
CA CYS A 117 -2.26 -4.66 -5.74
C CYS A 117 -2.96 -4.04 -6.95
N ALA A 118 -2.28 -3.97 -8.10
CA ALA A 118 -2.87 -3.45 -9.33
C ALA A 118 -4.02 -4.34 -9.83
N ALA A 119 -3.86 -5.66 -9.77
CA ALA A 119 -4.92 -6.61 -10.12
C ALA A 119 -6.13 -6.47 -9.19
N ALA A 120 -5.90 -6.31 -7.89
CA ALA A 120 -6.97 -6.07 -6.93
C ALA A 120 -7.71 -4.76 -7.21
N ALA A 121 -6.98 -3.68 -7.51
CA ALA A 121 -7.58 -2.40 -7.91
C ALA A 121 -8.48 -2.56 -9.15
N ARG A 122 -8.03 -3.29 -10.15
CA ARG A 122 -8.83 -3.57 -11.36
C ARG A 122 -10.07 -4.41 -11.04
N SER A 123 -9.97 -5.36 -10.13
CA SER A 123 -11.11 -6.19 -9.72
C SER A 123 -12.24 -5.39 -9.07
N TRP A 124 -11.93 -4.26 -8.49
CA TRP A 124 -12.87 -3.30 -7.92
C TRP A 124 -13.27 -2.20 -8.90
N LYS A 125 -12.81 -2.27 -10.15
CA LYS A 125 -13.05 -1.27 -11.20
C LYS A 125 -12.60 0.15 -10.78
N LEU A 126 -11.53 0.22 -10.03
CA LEU A 126 -10.87 1.49 -9.73
C LEU A 126 -10.27 2.08 -11.01
N PRO A 127 -10.05 3.41 -11.08
CA PRO A 127 -9.51 4.03 -12.29
C PRO A 127 -8.26 3.34 -12.79
N GLU A 128 -8.20 3.01 -14.07
CA GLU A 128 -7.07 2.30 -14.68
C GLU A 128 -5.75 3.04 -14.52
N ARG A 129 -5.79 4.38 -14.56
CA ARG A 129 -4.61 5.20 -14.29
C ARG A 129 -4.00 4.93 -12.92
N HIS A 130 -4.84 4.62 -11.91
CA HIS A 130 -4.39 4.29 -10.56
C HIS A 130 -3.75 2.90 -10.51
N ALA A 131 -4.38 1.90 -11.13
CA ALA A 131 -3.82 0.56 -11.24
C ALA A 131 -2.47 0.57 -11.95
N ARG A 132 -2.34 1.31 -13.04
CA ARG A 132 -1.07 1.50 -13.75
C ARG A 132 -0.01 2.21 -12.90
N ALA A 133 -0.43 3.19 -12.11
CA ALA A 133 0.50 3.88 -11.20
C ALA A 133 1.09 2.93 -10.15
N ILE A 134 0.29 2.00 -9.62
CA ILE A 134 0.77 0.94 -8.73
C ILE A 134 1.70 -0.01 -9.47
N GLU A 135 1.28 -0.48 -10.64
CA GLU A 135 2.00 -1.48 -11.43
C GLU A 135 3.37 -0.99 -11.90
N ARG A 136 3.51 0.30 -12.17
CA ARG A 136 4.80 0.91 -12.51
C ARG A 136 5.88 0.73 -11.45
N TRP A 137 5.52 0.46 -10.22
CA TRP A 137 6.50 0.15 -9.17
C TRP A 137 7.21 -1.19 -9.40
N SER A 138 6.54 -2.17 -10.02
CA SER A 138 7.13 -3.48 -10.33
C SER A 138 8.09 -3.43 -11.50
N THR A 139 7.73 -2.67 -12.53
CA THR A 139 8.53 -2.48 -13.74
C THR A 139 9.50 -1.32 -13.60
N SER A 140 9.48 -0.64 -12.46
CA SER A 140 10.21 0.59 -12.32
C SER A 140 11.68 0.34 -12.60
N ARG A 141 12.12 0.98 -13.56
CA ARG A 141 13.32 1.77 -13.60
C ARG A 141 13.48 2.48 -12.25
N TRP A 142 13.79 1.70 -11.23
CA TRP A 142 14.28 2.28 -10.02
C TRP A 142 15.62 2.90 -10.33
N THR A 143 15.60 4.13 -10.81
CA THR A 143 16.75 5.01 -10.92
C THR A 143 17.08 5.62 -9.56
N GLY A 144 16.89 4.84 -8.51
CA GLY A 144 17.49 5.11 -7.24
C GLY A 144 18.99 5.01 -7.45
N SER A 145 19.69 6.06 -7.11
CA SER A 145 21.12 6.26 -7.21
C SER A 145 21.89 4.98 -7.44
N ARG A 146 22.52 4.85 -8.59
CA ARG A 146 23.61 3.90 -8.74
C ARG A 146 24.51 4.13 -7.55
N VAL A 147 24.56 3.19 -6.66
CA VAL A 147 25.73 3.06 -5.82
C VAL A 147 26.85 2.91 -6.85
N ILE A 148 27.63 3.93 -6.99
CA ILE A 148 28.86 3.88 -7.78
C ILE A 148 29.62 2.72 -7.17
N GLY A 149 29.63 1.61 -7.89
CA GLY A 149 30.43 0.47 -7.50
C GLY A 149 31.86 0.95 -7.36
N CYS A 150 32.41 0.73 -6.21
CA CYS A 150 33.84 0.82 -6.00
C CYS A 150 34.47 -0.19 -6.97
N GLU A 151 34.95 0.30 -8.09
CA GLU A 151 35.87 -0.49 -8.92
C GLU A 151 37.16 -0.63 -8.11
N VAL A 152 37.32 -1.81 -7.55
CA VAL A 152 38.62 -2.26 -7.07
C VAL A 152 39.42 -2.60 -8.31
N SER A 153 40.17 -1.63 -8.81
CA SER A 153 41.19 -1.89 -9.76
C SER A 153 42.34 -2.68 -9.08
N GLY A 154 42.26 -3.98 -9.17
CA GLY A 154 43.38 -4.86 -8.86
C GLY A 154 44.33 -4.87 -10.00
N SER A 155 45.28 -3.99 -10.02
CA SER A 155 46.51 -4.15 -10.86
C SER A 155 47.44 -5.11 -10.13
N GLY A 156 47.37 -6.35 -10.53
CA GLY A 156 48.42 -7.29 -10.24
C GLY A 156 49.56 -7.14 -11.29
N ASP A 157 50.64 -6.61 -10.89
CA ASP A 157 51.89 -6.78 -11.66
C ASP A 157 52.72 -7.87 -11.00
N LEU A 158 52.94 -8.88 -11.81
CA LEU A 158 53.94 -9.92 -11.63
C LEU A 158 55.27 -9.48 -12.21
N THR A 159 56.28 -9.50 -11.43
CA THR A 159 57.63 -9.93 -11.80
C THR A 159 58.33 -10.56 -10.62
#